data_49fc79cdb6723162115d0373f2ae8b98
#
_entry.id   49fc79cdb6723162115d0373f2ae8b98
#
_cell.length_a   1.000
_cell.length_b   1.000
_cell.length_c   1.000
_cell.angle_alpha   90.00
_cell.angle_beta   90.00
_cell.angle_gamma   90.00
#
_symmetry.space_group_name_H-M   'P 1'
#
loop_
_entity.id
_entity.type
_entity.pdbx_description
1 polymer ?
#
loop_
_entity_poly.entity_id
_entity_poly.type
_entity_poly.pdbx_seq_one_letter_code
_entity_poly.pdbx_strand_id
1 'polypeptide(L)'
;MKLHLDKDAFGVLLEDIHSRTGYRTDVLEKNPAAVEKFLEEYEASINYTETNAEDAAKLIAQYEIVPKEPIALKALPGCNIHFIKGEEMKEKVSGYLQVLFDADPKSVGGTLPDDAFYYTE
;
A
#
# COMPACT_ATOMS: atom_id res chain seq x y z
N MET A 1 23.25 10.19 -0.28
CA MET A 1 22.35 11.35 -0.28
C MET A 1 21.20 11.05 0.70
N LYS A 2 21.17 11.72 1.86
CA LYS A 2 20.02 11.65 2.76
C LYS A 2 18.93 12.54 2.17
N LEU A 3 17.88 11.96 1.59
CA LEU A 3 16.66 12.70 1.32
C LEU A 3 16.10 13.13 2.68
N HIS A 4 16.18 14.41 2.98
CA HIS A 4 15.49 15.01 4.11
C HIS A 4 14.05 15.26 3.63
N LEU A 5 13.20 14.26 3.83
CA LEU A 5 11.78 14.35 3.52
C LEU A 5 11.11 15.11 4.65
N ASP A 6 10.51 16.25 4.29
CA ASP A 6 9.77 17.08 5.25
C ASP A 6 8.56 16.25 5.75
N LYS A 7 8.52 16.00 7.06
CA LYS A 7 7.50 15.18 7.70
C LYS A 7 6.08 15.66 7.44
N ASP A 8 5.88 16.94 7.22
CA ASP A 8 4.55 17.53 7.09
C ASP A 8 3.98 17.40 5.67
N ALA A 9 4.85 17.34 4.64
CA ALA A 9 4.42 17.09 3.25
C ALA A 9 4.49 15.61 2.84
N PHE A 10 5.31 14.81 3.52
CA PHE A 10 5.65 13.44 3.13
C PHE A 10 5.31 12.37 4.18
N GLY A 11 5.02 12.74 5.42
CA GLY A 11 4.74 11.79 6.49
C GLY A 11 3.59 10.85 6.14
N VAL A 12 2.54 11.39 5.56
CA VAL A 12 1.36 10.62 5.09
C VAL A 12 1.69 9.72 3.91
N LEU A 13 2.57 10.14 3.00
CA LEU A 13 2.89 9.43 1.76
C LEU A 13 3.82 8.23 1.95
N LEU A 14 4.78 8.30 2.85
CA LEU A 14 5.70 7.19 3.14
C LEU A 14 5.07 6.12 4.03
N GLU A 15 4.18 6.50 4.91
CA GLU A 15 3.45 5.57 5.78
C GLU A 15 2.45 4.74 4.99
N ASP A 16 1.84 5.31 3.93
CA ASP A 16 0.74 4.68 3.19
C ASP A 16 1.17 3.85 1.96
N ILE A 17 2.43 3.92 1.50
CA ILE A 17 2.84 3.32 0.20
C ILE A 17 3.90 2.21 0.36
N HIS A 18 3.96 1.50 1.48
CA HIS A 18 4.89 0.38 1.64
C HIS A 18 4.53 -0.86 0.82
N SER A 19 3.26 -1.06 0.51
CA SER A 19 2.84 -2.11 -0.40
C SER A 19 1.75 -1.63 -1.34
N ARG A 20 1.95 -1.84 -2.63
CA ARG A 20 0.97 -1.57 -3.67
C ARG A 20 0.46 -2.88 -4.23
N THR A 21 -0.84 -3.07 -4.21
CA THR A 21 -1.46 -4.17 -4.92
C THR A 21 -1.74 -3.71 -6.35
N GLY A 22 -1.06 -4.33 -7.30
CA GLY A 22 -1.27 -4.08 -8.72
C GLY A 22 -2.06 -5.23 -9.36
N TYR A 23 -2.91 -4.91 -10.31
CA TYR A 23 -3.65 -5.86 -11.12
C TYR A 23 -3.20 -5.79 -12.57
N ARG A 24 -3.26 -6.93 -13.24
CA ARG A 24 -3.17 -6.93 -14.70
C ARG A 24 -4.48 -6.42 -15.28
N THR A 25 -4.42 -5.55 -16.26
CA THR A 25 -5.59 -4.95 -16.93
C THR A 25 -6.55 -6.01 -17.47
N ASP A 26 -6.03 -7.09 -18.05
CA ASP A 26 -6.85 -8.18 -18.58
C ASP A 26 -7.63 -8.95 -17.50
N VAL A 27 -7.13 -9.01 -16.27
CA VAL A 27 -7.84 -9.61 -15.14
C VAL A 27 -8.98 -8.70 -14.69
N LEU A 28 -8.71 -7.41 -14.58
CA LEU A 28 -9.71 -6.41 -14.20
C LEU A 28 -10.86 -6.36 -15.21
N GLU A 29 -10.56 -6.31 -16.51
CA GLU A 29 -11.56 -6.28 -17.58
C GLU A 29 -12.44 -7.56 -17.63
N LYS A 30 -11.82 -8.73 -17.40
CA LYS A 30 -12.53 -10.02 -17.49
C LYS A 30 -13.31 -10.39 -16.23
N ASN A 31 -12.86 -9.92 -15.07
CA ASN A 31 -13.38 -10.34 -13.77
C ASN A 31 -13.49 -9.17 -12.79
N PRO A 32 -14.20 -8.08 -13.10
CA PRO A 32 -14.29 -6.91 -12.21
C PRO A 32 -14.86 -7.28 -10.84
N ALA A 33 -15.88 -8.11 -10.77
CA ALA A 33 -16.48 -8.55 -9.51
C ALA A 33 -15.49 -9.33 -8.61
N ALA A 34 -14.56 -10.07 -9.20
CA ALA A 34 -13.52 -10.75 -8.43
C ALA A 34 -12.51 -9.78 -7.83
N VAL A 35 -12.20 -8.70 -8.56
CA VAL A 35 -11.32 -7.64 -8.07
C VAL A 35 -11.99 -6.87 -6.92
N GLU A 36 -13.26 -6.49 -7.07
CA GLU A 36 -14.04 -5.83 -6.00
C GLU A 36 -14.08 -6.72 -4.74
N LYS A 37 -14.41 -7.99 -4.90
CA LYS A 37 -14.45 -8.92 -3.77
C LYS A 37 -13.10 -9.09 -3.09
N PHE A 38 -12.03 -9.16 -3.87
CA PHE A 38 -10.67 -9.18 -3.32
C PHE A 38 -10.37 -7.92 -2.51
N LEU A 39 -10.73 -6.74 -3.02
CA LEU A 39 -10.51 -5.47 -2.31
C LEU A 39 -11.25 -5.40 -0.99
N GLU A 40 -12.52 -5.88 -0.94
CA GLU A 40 -13.30 -5.96 0.30
C GLU A 40 -12.62 -6.86 1.35
N GLU A 41 -12.18 -8.05 0.94
CA GLU A 41 -11.52 -9.00 1.83
C GLU A 41 -10.13 -8.52 2.26
N TYR A 42 -9.42 -7.84 1.37
CA TYR A 42 -8.11 -7.25 1.65
C TYR A 42 -8.24 -6.10 2.66
N GLU A 43 -9.21 -5.21 2.49
CA GLU A 43 -9.53 -4.16 3.45
C GLU A 43 -9.87 -4.74 4.82
N ALA A 44 -10.73 -5.76 4.87
CA ALA A 44 -11.08 -6.45 6.10
C ALA A 44 -9.86 -7.09 6.78
N SER A 45 -8.95 -7.69 6.02
CA SER A 45 -7.71 -8.27 6.52
C SER A 45 -6.77 -7.22 7.10
N ILE A 46 -6.63 -6.06 6.46
CA ILE A 46 -5.82 -4.95 6.96
C ILE A 46 -6.41 -4.40 8.24
N ASN A 47 -7.71 -4.11 8.29
CA ASN A 47 -8.39 -3.64 9.49
C ASN A 47 -8.27 -4.63 10.65
N TYR A 48 -8.22 -5.94 10.35
CA TYR A 48 -8.00 -6.96 11.38
C TYR A 48 -6.63 -6.83 12.05
N THR A 49 -5.58 -6.44 11.33
CA THR A 49 -4.24 -6.25 11.90
C THR A 49 -4.19 -5.12 12.92
N GLU A 50 -5.04 -4.10 12.76
CA GLU A 50 -5.14 -2.97 13.70
C GLU A 50 -5.99 -3.33 14.93
N THR A 51 -7.15 -3.95 14.70
CA THR A 51 -8.14 -4.23 15.76
C THR A 51 -7.83 -5.47 16.58
N ASN A 52 -7.06 -6.42 16.01
CA ASN A 52 -6.73 -7.73 16.61
C ASN A 52 -5.22 -8.02 16.50
N ALA A 53 -4.39 -7.08 16.87
CA ALA A 53 -2.94 -7.15 16.66
C ALA A 53 -2.27 -8.41 17.27
N GLU A 54 -2.73 -8.89 18.43
CA GLU A 54 -2.20 -10.10 19.05
C GLU A 54 -2.51 -11.35 18.22
N ASP A 55 -3.76 -11.49 17.74
CA ASP A 55 -4.14 -12.64 16.92
C ASP A 55 -3.52 -12.56 15.52
N ALA A 56 -3.42 -11.36 14.96
CA ALA A 56 -2.68 -11.14 13.72
C ALA A 56 -1.20 -11.55 13.85
N ALA A 57 -0.55 -11.20 14.95
CA ALA A 57 0.85 -11.59 15.21
C ALA A 57 1.02 -13.12 15.31
N LYS A 58 0.05 -13.83 15.91
CA LYS A 58 0.04 -15.30 15.94
C LYS A 58 -0.05 -15.90 14.53
N LEU A 59 -0.98 -15.37 13.71
CA LEU A 59 -1.13 -15.80 12.32
C LEU A 59 0.14 -15.54 11.51
N ILE A 60 0.73 -14.36 11.64
CA ILE A 60 2.00 -13.99 10.98
C ILE A 60 3.12 -14.99 11.32
N ALA A 61 3.22 -15.38 12.59
CA ALA A 61 4.18 -16.38 13.02
C ALA A 61 3.81 -17.79 12.53
N GLN A 62 2.55 -18.16 12.57
CA GLN A 62 2.05 -19.45 12.09
C GLN A 62 2.33 -19.68 10.61
N TYR A 63 2.17 -18.64 9.78
CA TYR A 63 2.49 -18.66 8.35
C TYR A 63 3.96 -18.38 8.04
N GLU A 64 4.82 -18.34 9.05
CA GLU A 64 6.28 -18.14 8.92
C GLU A 64 6.69 -16.85 8.19
N ILE A 65 5.81 -15.84 8.17
CA ILE A 65 6.10 -14.50 7.60
C ILE A 65 7.17 -13.82 8.48
N VAL A 66 7.00 -13.92 9.79
CA VAL A 66 7.99 -13.53 10.79
C VAL A 66 8.22 -14.71 11.74
N PRO A 67 9.47 -15.02 12.14
CA PRO A 67 9.78 -16.26 12.86
C PRO A 67 9.10 -16.45 14.22
N LYS A 68 8.69 -15.33 14.87
CA LYS A 68 8.14 -15.37 16.23
C LYS A 68 7.04 -14.32 16.42
N GLU A 69 5.94 -14.73 17.07
CA GLU A 69 4.82 -13.86 17.44
C GLU A 69 5.22 -12.55 18.15
N PRO A 70 6.10 -12.55 19.19
CA PRO A 70 6.47 -11.30 19.85
C PRO A 70 7.20 -10.30 18.93
N ILE A 71 7.92 -10.80 17.93
CA ILE A 71 8.58 -9.95 16.93
C ILE A 71 7.54 -9.32 16.02
N ALA A 72 6.57 -10.11 15.53
CA ALA A 72 5.48 -9.62 14.71
C ALA A 72 4.64 -8.57 15.46
N LEU A 73 4.25 -8.86 16.70
CA LEU A 73 3.46 -7.94 17.53
C LEU A 73 4.16 -6.60 17.76
N LYS A 74 5.47 -6.63 18.01
CA LYS A 74 6.26 -5.41 18.18
C LYS A 74 6.44 -4.62 16.89
N ALA A 75 6.50 -5.30 15.75
CA ALA A 75 6.73 -4.67 14.44
C ALA A 75 5.45 -4.06 13.84
N LEU A 76 4.27 -4.65 14.07
CA LEU A 76 3.01 -4.23 13.47
C LEU A 76 2.73 -2.73 13.57
N PRO A 77 2.86 -2.06 14.74
CA PRO A 77 2.61 -0.61 14.82
C PRO A 77 3.56 0.24 13.97
N GLY A 78 4.78 -0.26 13.74
CA GLY A 78 5.78 0.44 12.92
C GLY A 78 5.66 0.16 11.43
N CYS A 79 4.79 -0.78 11.02
CA CYS A 79 4.58 -1.10 9.62
C CYS A 79 3.63 -0.13 8.91
N ASN A 80 2.86 0.67 9.66
CA ASN A 80 1.89 1.65 9.13
C ASN A 80 1.02 1.04 8.03
N ILE A 81 0.36 -0.08 8.36
CA ILE A 81 -0.46 -0.83 7.39
C ILE A 81 -1.82 -0.13 7.28
N HIS A 82 -2.09 0.46 6.13
CA HIS A 82 -3.38 1.12 5.83
C HIS A 82 -3.91 0.67 4.49
N PHE A 83 -5.24 0.64 4.37
CA PHE A 83 -5.91 0.37 3.11
C PHE A 83 -6.51 1.66 2.55
N ILE A 84 -6.09 2.03 1.35
CA ILE A 84 -6.57 3.21 0.64
C ILE A 84 -6.92 2.79 -0.78
N LYS A 85 -8.08 3.19 -1.28
CA LYS A 85 -8.57 2.89 -2.63
C LYS A 85 -9.21 4.10 -3.29
N GLY A 86 -9.57 3.96 -4.57
CA GLY A 86 -10.33 4.97 -5.32
C GLY A 86 -9.54 6.26 -5.55
N GLU A 87 -10.26 7.38 -5.56
CA GLU A 87 -9.68 8.69 -5.84
C GLU A 87 -8.63 9.13 -4.80
N GLU A 88 -8.82 8.77 -3.52
CA GLU A 88 -7.84 9.07 -2.48
C GLU A 88 -6.50 8.35 -2.74
N MET A 89 -6.55 7.07 -3.13
CA MET A 89 -5.35 6.34 -3.55
C MET A 89 -4.68 7.00 -4.75
N LYS A 90 -5.45 7.39 -5.77
CA LYS A 90 -4.95 8.07 -6.95
C LYS A 90 -4.23 9.37 -6.59
N GLU A 91 -4.84 10.21 -5.75
CA GLU A 91 -4.25 11.48 -5.29
C GLU A 91 -2.91 11.25 -4.58
N LYS A 92 -2.90 10.34 -3.61
CA LYS A 92 -1.69 10.04 -2.82
C LYS A 92 -0.58 9.43 -3.68
N VAL A 93 -0.90 8.46 -4.52
CA VAL A 93 0.10 7.78 -5.37
C VAL A 93 0.63 8.73 -6.44
N SER A 94 -0.23 9.52 -7.09
CA SER A 94 0.21 10.49 -8.11
C SER A 94 1.12 11.57 -7.50
N GLY A 95 0.79 12.07 -6.31
CA GLY A 95 1.63 13.02 -5.58
C GLY A 95 3.00 12.44 -5.25
N TYR A 96 3.05 11.20 -4.80
CA TYR A 96 4.32 10.50 -4.53
C TYR A 96 5.16 10.30 -5.80
N LEU A 97 4.53 9.85 -6.89
CA LEU A 97 5.21 9.67 -8.18
C LEU A 97 5.73 11.00 -8.74
N GLN A 98 4.99 12.10 -8.53
CA GLN A 98 5.44 13.44 -8.93
C GLN A 98 6.74 13.82 -8.23
N VAL A 99 6.84 13.58 -6.94
CA VAL A 99 8.06 13.88 -6.18
C VAL A 99 9.25 13.04 -6.64
N LEU A 100 9.03 11.75 -6.91
CA LEU A 100 10.07 10.89 -7.46
C LEU A 100 10.51 11.38 -8.85
N PHE A 101 9.55 11.78 -9.68
CA PHE A 101 9.81 12.32 -11.01
C PHE A 101 10.64 13.61 -10.96
N ASP A 102 10.31 14.54 -10.06
CA ASP A 102 11.00 15.81 -9.90
C ASP A 102 12.46 15.60 -9.40
N ALA A 103 12.65 14.56 -8.57
CA ALA A 103 13.99 14.19 -8.09
C ALA A 103 14.84 13.50 -9.16
N ASP A 104 14.26 12.53 -9.85
CA ASP A 104 14.87 11.81 -10.99
C ASP A 104 13.76 11.18 -11.86
N PRO A 105 13.50 11.73 -13.07
CA PRO A 105 12.46 11.17 -13.96
C PRO A 105 12.63 9.68 -14.26
N LYS A 106 13.86 9.16 -14.25
CA LYS A 106 14.12 7.73 -14.50
C LYS A 106 13.57 6.82 -13.40
N SER A 107 13.38 7.36 -12.17
CA SER A 107 12.82 6.59 -11.06
C SER A 107 11.38 6.11 -11.30
N VAL A 108 10.65 6.78 -12.17
CA VAL A 108 9.28 6.47 -12.57
C VAL A 108 9.15 6.05 -14.06
N GLY A 109 10.27 5.68 -14.69
CA GLY A 109 10.28 5.24 -16.09
C GLY A 109 10.35 6.36 -17.13
N GLY A 110 10.67 7.59 -16.72
CA GLY A 110 10.87 8.76 -17.59
C GLY A 110 9.62 9.58 -17.86
N THR A 111 8.44 9.06 -17.56
CA THR A 111 7.15 9.76 -17.68
C THR A 111 6.23 9.37 -16.52
N LEU A 112 5.40 10.32 -16.08
CA LEU A 112 4.34 10.02 -15.11
C LEU A 112 3.24 9.20 -15.78
N PRO A 113 2.60 8.24 -15.04
CA PRO A 113 1.49 7.49 -15.56
C PRO A 113 0.26 8.38 -15.80
N ASP A 114 -0.56 7.98 -16.77
CA ASP A 114 -1.86 8.57 -17.04
C ASP A 114 -2.96 8.04 -16.09
N ASP A 115 -4.19 8.53 -16.25
CA ASP A 115 -5.33 8.15 -15.42
C ASP A 115 -5.67 6.66 -15.49
N ALA A 116 -5.38 5.99 -16.61
CA ALA A 116 -5.65 4.56 -16.78
C ALA A 116 -4.76 3.66 -15.89
N PHE A 117 -3.70 4.21 -15.31
CA PHE A 117 -2.85 3.50 -14.36
C PHE A 117 -3.53 3.27 -13.00
N TYR A 118 -4.50 4.10 -12.65
CA TYR A 118 -5.16 4.09 -11.35
C TYR A 118 -6.53 3.43 -11.43
N TYR A 119 -6.79 2.47 -10.54
CA TYR A 119 -8.12 1.90 -10.37
C TYR A 119 -8.88 2.73 -9.33
N THR A 120 -9.94 3.42 -9.76
CA THR A 120 -10.71 4.37 -8.94
C THR A 120 -12.17 3.96 -8.71
N GLU A 121 -12.58 2.79 -9.20
CA GLU A 121 -13.94 2.26 -8.99
C GLU A 121 -14.09 1.51 -7.66
#